data_df14cd783833de5a27a154ce643fcf6b
#
_entry.id   df14cd783833de5a27a154ce643fcf6b
#
_cell.length_a   1.000
_cell.length_b   1.000
_cell.length_c   1.000
_cell.angle_alpha   90.00
_cell.angle_beta   90.00
_cell.angle_gamma   90.00
#
_symmetry.space_group_name_H-M   'P 1'
#
loop_
_entity.id
_entity.type
_entity.pdbx_description
1 polymer ?
#
loop_
_entity_poly.entity_id
_entity_poly.type
_entity_poly.pdbx_seq_one_letter_code
_entity_poly.pdbx_strand_id
1 'polypeptide(L)'
;YMNAPQLLLLIVTAFSVLAVFWLYRFIRRELVWPLRDLTETMNRIRQGEWNARTGASGHLKEIQEVGETLTAMVSEIEKQKMLSYEETIEKQKAQMQYLQLQLKPHFYLNGLKTLNALTLARDWEKSQELILHISEHLRYLLQTDRELVTLGAELNYVRNYVELQKSMTGRPVVCEIQEEEGAADFLVPTLCMQTFVENSVKYAKLGAPGLELFIQVCVQLLQTEDGVYVDIMVSDNGSGYPENILEEINADAQKGIRSVGINNLKRRCALIYEGKAEYNFYNGSGAVSELILPGTNLDGLEVRGKADERIDS
;
A
#
# COMPACT_ATOMS: atom_id res chain seq x y z
N TYR A 1 -48.10 -70.42 -37.51
CA TYR A 1 -48.96 -69.90 -36.47
C TYR A 1 -48.20 -69.97 -35.13
N MET A 2 -47.90 -68.85 -34.56
CA MET A 2 -47.34 -68.74 -33.21
C MET A 2 -48.39 -69.20 -32.18
N ASN A 3 -47.98 -70.10 -31.27
CA ASN A 3 -48.87 -70.57 -30.20
C ASN A 3 -49.06 -69.45 -29.13
N ALA A 4 -50.25 -69.32 -28.53
CA ALA A 4 -50.56 -68.31 -27.57
C ALA A 4 -49.51 -68.12 -26.44
N PRO A 5 -48.86 -69.18 -25.88
CA PRO A 5 -47.82 -69.06 -24.91
C PRO A 5 -46.52 -68.41 -25.43
N GLN A 6 -46.17 -68.60 -26.74
CA GLN A 6 -44.99 -67.99 -27.33
C GLN A 6 -45.20 -66.49 -27.58
N LEU A 7 -46.42 -66.08 -27.94
CA LEU A 7 -46.80 -64.66 -28.06
C LEU A 7 -46.74 -63.97 -26.69
N LEU A 8 -47.25 -64.61 -25.64
CA LEU A 8 -47.22 -64.07 -24.28
C LEU A 8 -45.78 -63.89 -23.77
N LEU A 9 -44.91 -64.86 -24.02
CA LEU A 9 -43.49 -64.79 -23.65
C LEU A 9 -42.79 -63.60 -24.35
N LEU A 10 -43.05 -63.40 -25.67
CA LEU A 10 -42.52 -62.26 -26.42
C LEU A 10 -43.01 -60.93 -25.88
N ILE A 11 -44.28 -60.81 -25.50
CA ILE A 11 -44.81 -59.59 -24.93
C ILE A 11 -44.17 -59.30 -23.57
N VAL A 12 -44.04 -60.29 -22.68
CA VAL A 12 -43.40 -60.14 -21.38
C VAL A 12 -41.92 -59.77 -21.48
N THR A 13 -41.16 -60.37 -22.39
CA THR A 13 -39.78 -60.00 -22.63
C THR A 13 -39.60 -58.59 -23.21
N ALA A 14 -40.44 -58.22 -24.18
CA ALA A 14 -40.43 -56.86 -24.73
C ALA A 14 -40.80 -55.80 -23.65
N PHE A 15 -41.78 -56.06 -22.82
CA PHE A 15 -42.15 -55.19 -21.71
C PHE A 15 -41.03 -55.08 -20.67
N SER A 16 -40.38 -56.19 -20.33
CA SER A 16 -39.23 -56.18 -19.42
C SER A 16 -38.05 -55.36 -19.95
N VAL A 17 -37.71 -55.50 -21.25
CA VAL A 17 -36.65 -54.71 -21.88
C VAL A 17 -37.02 -53.21 -21.86
N LEU A 18 -38.25 -52.85 -22.18
CA LEU A 18 -38.69 -51.48 -22.13
C LEU A 18 -38.69 -50.90 -20.72
N ALA A 19 -39.09 -51.69 -19.70
CA ALA A 19 -39.05 -51.27 -18.30
C ALA A 19 -37.62 -51.04 -17.83
N VAL A 20 -36.69 -51.93 -18.16
CA VAL A 20 -35.26 -51.77 -17.83
C VAL A 20 -34.67 -50.53 -18.51
N PHE A 21 -34.99 -50.34 -19.79
CA PHE A 21 -34.55 -49.14 -20.55
C PHE A 21 -35.10 -47.83 -19.93
N TRP A 22 -36.39 -47.86 -19.53
CA TRP A 22 -37.01 -46.70 -18.90
C TRP A 22 -36.43 -46.42 -17.52
N LEU A 23 -36.16 -47.44 -16.70
CA LEU A 23 -35.49 -47.34 -15.41
C LEU A 23 -34.06 -46.82 -15.52
N TYR A 24 -33.29 -47.33 -16.50
CA TYR A 24 -31.94 -46.84 -16.78
C TYR A 24 -31.94 -45.35 -17.17
N ARG A 25 -32.88 -44.94 -18.06
CA ARG A 25 -33.01 -43.56 -18.48
C ARG A 25 -33.43 -42.65 -17.32
N PHE A 26 -34.32 -43.13 -16.44
CA PHE A 26 -34.78 -42.44 -15.24
C PHE A 26 -33.59 -42.23 -14.28
N ILE A 27 -32.88 -43.27 -13.91
CA ILE A 27 -31.73 -43.17 -12.98
C ILE A 27 -30.66 -42.24 -13.56
N ARG A 28 -30.37 -42.36 -14.83
CA ARG A 28 -29.34 -41.51 -15.47
C ARG A 28 -29.74 -40.03 -15.44
N ARG A 29 -31.01 -39.71 -15.67
CA ARG A 29 -31.49 -38.33 -15.78
C ARG A 29 -31.74 -37.70 -14.40
N GLU A 30 -32.29 -38.42 -13.48
CA GLU A 30 -32.75 -37.89 -12.17
C GLU A 30 -31.69 -37.99 -11.08
N LEU A 31 -30.70 -38.88 -11.21
CA LEU A 31 -29.64 -39.08 -10.20
C LEU A 31 -28.24 -38.80 -10.73
N VAL A 32 -27.84 -39.50 -11.78
CA VAL A 32 -26.41 -39.48 -12.21
C VAL A 32 -26.01 -38.11 -12.75
N TRP A 33 -26.82 -37.54 -13.60
CA TRP A 33 -26.54 -36.26 -14.24
C TRP A 33 -26.49 -35.07 -13.25
N PRO A 34 -27.46 -34.88 -12.37
CA PRO A 34 -27.42 -33.82 -11.36
C PRO A 34 -26.26 -33.95 -10.37
N LEU A 35 -25.95 -35.17 -9.91
CA LEU A 35 -24.79 -35.40 -9.03
C LEU A 35 -23.46 -35.07 -9.72
N ARG A 36 -23.35 -35.35 -11.00
CA ARG A 36 -22.16 -34.99 -11.78
C ARG A 36 -22.04 -33.46 -11.93
N ASP A 37 -23.12 -32.76 -12.21
CA ASP A 37 -23.16 -31.31 -12.33
C ASP A 37 -22.77 -30.64 -11.00
N LEU A 38 -23.29 -31.12 -9.87
CA LEU A 38 -22.88 -30.66 -8.54
C LEU A 38 -21.38 -30.85 -8.30
N THR A 39 -20.85 -32.04 -8.65
CA THR A 39 -19.42 -32.34 -8.47
C THR A 39 -18.56 -31.44 -9.36
N GLU A 40 -18.95 -31.19 -10.59
CA GLU A 40 -18.25 -30.32 -11.51
C GLU A 40 -18.27 -28.85 -11.03
N THR A 41 -19.42 -28.37 -10.57
CA THR A 41 -19.54 -27.02 -9.95
C THR A 41 -18.67 -26.88 -8.73
N MET A 42 -18.64 -27.87 -7.82
CA MET A 42 -17.74 -27.87 -6.67
C MET A 42 -16.26 -27.81 -7.06
N ASN A 43 -15.86 -28.53 -8.12
CA ASN A 43 -14.48 -28.48 -8.62
C ASN A 43 -14.12 -27.12 -9.22
N ARG A 44 -15.02 -26.47 -9.93
CA ARG A 44 -14.83 -25.10 -10.47
C ARG A 44 -14.68 -24.10 -9.34
N ILE A 45 -15.53 -24.15 -8.31
CA ILE A 45 -15.43 -23.32 -7.11
C ILE A 45 -14.08 -23.53 -6.42
N ARG A 46 -13.63 -24.79 -6.28
CA ARG A 46 -12.30 -25.11 -5.71
C ARG A 46 -11.13 -24.52 -6.53
N GLN A 47 -11.29 -24.36 -7.84
CA GLN A 47 -10.32 -23.75 -8.74
C GLN A 47 -10.37 -22.20 -8.73
N GLY A 48 -11.28 -21.61 -7.95
CA GLY A 48 -11.39 -20.16 -7.81
C GLY A 48 -12.50 -19.51 -8.64
N GLU A 49 -13.31 -20.29 -9.36
CA GLU A 49 -14.48 -19.79 -10.09
C GLU A 49 -15.71 -19.68 -9.16
N TRP A 50 -15.69 -18.67 -8.30
CA TRP A 50 -16.74 -18.45 -7.29
C TRP A 50 -18.12 -18.17 -7.89
N ASN A 51 -18.21 -17.65 -9.11
CA ASN A 51 -19.46 -17.39 -9.81
C ASN A 51 -20.12 -18.64 -10.43
N ALA A 52 -19.48 -19.80 -10.31
CA ALA A 52 -20.07 -21.04 -10.80
C ALA A 52 -21.38 -21.34 -10.05
N ARG A 53 -22.46 -21.57 -10.80
CA ARG A 53 -23.76 -21.95 -10.28
C ARG A 53 -24.10 -23.34 -10.77
N THR A 54 -24.76 -24.14 -9.95
CA THR A 54 -25.26 -25.44 -10.35
C THR A 54 -26.49 -25.26 -11.25
N GLY A 55 -26.49 -25.92 -12.41
CA GLY A 55 -27.66 -26.02 -13.31
C GLY A 55 -28.54 -27.23 -12.97
N ALA A 56 -28.28 -27.92 -11.85
CA ALA A 56 -28.96 -29.16 -11.48
C ALA A 56 -30.46 -28.92 -11.22
N SER A 57 -31.25 -29.02 -12.29
CA SER A 57 -32.73 -29.09 -12.26
C SER A 57 -33.17 -30.54 -12.15
N GLY A 58 -32.84 -31.21 -11.05
CA GLY A 58 -33.36 -32.55 -10.77
C GLY A 58 -34.79 -32.45 -10.22
N HIS A 59 -35.66 -33.43 -10.55
CA HIS A 59 -37.02 -33.53 -9.98
C HIS A 59 -36.98 -34.12 -8.55
N LEU A 60 -35.83 -34.62 -8.10
CA LEU A 60 -35.61 -35.11 -6.76
C LEU A 60 -35.34 -33.95 -5.81
N LYS A 61 -36.24 -33.75 -4.87
CA LYS A 61 -36.25 -32.65 -3.89
C LYS A 61 -34.93 -32.60 -3.08
N GLU A 62 -34.39 -33.75 -2.75
CA GLU A 62 -33.18 -33.91 -1.96
C GLU A 62 -31.93 -33.37 -2.72
N ILE A 63 -31.84 -33.56 -4.03
CA ILE A 63 -30.73 -33.04 -4.85
C ILE A 63 -30.84 -31.54 -5.02
N GLN A 64 -32.06 -31.02 -5.18
CA GLN A 64 -32.29 -29.58 -5.25
C GLN A 64 -31.89 -28.90 -3.92
N GLU A 65 -32.26 -29.47 -2.77
CA GLU A 65 -31.93 -28.96 -1.45
C GLU A 65 -30.39 -28.90 -1.22
N VAL A 66 -29.67 -29.94 -1.67
CA VAL A 66 -28.19 -29.94 -1.64
C VAL A 66 -27.61 -28.83 -2.53
N GLY A 67 -28.14 -28.61 -3.75
CA GLY A 67 -27.71 -27.55 -4.64
C GLY A 67 -27.95 -26.15 -4.08
N GLU A 68 -29.11 -25.91 -3.47
CA GLU A 68 -29.45 -24.66 -2.79
C GLU A 68 -28.55 -24.41 -1.58
N THR A 69 -28.31 -25.44 -0.77
CA THR A 69 -27.42 -25.37 0.40
C THR A 69 -25.99 -25.06 -0.02
N LEU A 70 -25.49 -25.69 -1.09
CA LEU A 70 -24.17 -25.42 -1.65
C LEU A 70 -24.05 -23.96 -2.11
N THR A 71 -25.06 -23.47 -2.84
CA THR A 71 -25.08 -22.07 -3.34
C THR A 71 -25.09 -21.07 -2.17
N ALA A 72 -25.87 -21.35 -1.13
CA ALA A 72 -25.92 -20.53 0.08
C ALA A 72 -24.57 -20.51 0.81
N MET A 73 -23.90 -21.68 0.95
CA MET A 73 -22.57 -21.77 1.56
C MET A 73 -21.52 -20.97 0.79
N VAL A 74 -21.51 -21.05 -0.54
CA VAL A 74 -20.57 -20.29 -1.39
C VAL A 74 -20.79 -18.79 -1.21
N SER A 75 -22.04 -18.33 -1.25
CA SER A 75 -22.39 -16.92 -1.04
C SER A 75 -21.96 -16.42 0.34
N GLU A 76 -22.11 -17.24 1.37
CA GLU A 76 -21.67 -16.86 2.73
C GLU A 76 -20.13 -16.80 2.83
N ILE A 77 -19.42 -17.72 2.18
CA ILE A 77 -17.95 -17.70 2.13
C ILE A 77 -17.46 -16.45 1.39
N GLU A 78 -18.06 -16.09 0.25
CA GLU A 78 -17.74 -14.85 -0.49
C GLU A 78 -17.92 -13.62 0.41
N LYS A 79 -19.06 -13.53 1.11
CA LYS A 79 -19.36 -12.43 2.01
C LYS A 79 -18.36 -12.34 3.17
N GLN A 80 -18.05 -13.46 3.80
CA GLN A 80 -17.06 -13.50 4.90
C GLN A 80 -15.66 -13.11 4.41
N LYS A 81 -15.26 -13.54 3.20
CA LYS A 81 -14.00 -13.18 2.59
C LYS A 81 -13.92 -11.67 2.33
N MET A 82 -15.00 -11.07 1.81
CA MET A 82 -15.10 -9.63 1.56
C MET A 82 -14.97 -8.84 2.87
N LEU A 83 -15.72 -9.21 3.92
CA LEU A 83 -15.63 -8.60 5.24
C LEU A 83 -14.24 -8.71 5.85
N SER A 84 -13.58 -9.85 5.71
CA SER A 84 -12.21 -10.05 6.19
C SER A 84 -11.18 -9.18 5.43
N TYR A 85 -11.37 -8.97 4.13
CA TYR A 85 -10.54 -8.02 3.36
C TYR A 85 -10.77 -6.57 3.80
N GLU A 86 -12.03 -6.16 3.98
CA GLU A 86 -12.36 -4.82 4.46
C GLU A 86 -11.76 -4.57 5.85
N GLU A 87 -11.89 -5.51 6.79
CA GLU A 87 -11.28 -5.41 8.11
C GLU A 87 -9.75 -5.32 8.04
N THR A 88 -9.14 -6.07 7.14
CA THR A 88 -7.68 -6.02 6.94
C THR A 88 -7.23 -4.67 6.40
N ILE A 89 -7.97 -4.11 5.42
CA ILE A 89 -7.71 -2.78 4.85
C ILE A 89 -7.89 -1.69 5.91
N GLU A 90 -8.96 -1.74 6.69
CA GLU A 90 -9.19 -0.78 7.77
C GLU A 90 -8.10 -0.85 8.84
N LYS A 91 -7.68 -2.05 9.22
CA LYS A 91 -6.57 -2.25 10.15
C LYS A 91 -5.25 -1.70 9.61
N GLN A 92 -4.97 -1.91 8.33
CA GLN A 92 -3.77 -1.35 7.68
C GLN A 92 -3.85 0.18 7.61
N LYS A 93 -5.01 0.76 7.26
CA LYS A 93 -5.24 2.22 7.26
C LYS A 93 -5.07 2.81 8.66
N ALA A 94 -5.67 2.20 9.68
CA ALA A 94 -5.53 2.64 11.07
C ALA A 94 -4.07 2.55 11.55
N GLN A 95 -3.35 1.50 11.16
CA GLN A 95 -1.94 1.32 11.47
C GLN A 95 -1.07 2.36 10.76
N MET A 96 -1.40 2.69 9.50
CA MET A 96 -0.73 3.75 8.73
C MET A 96 -1.01 5.14 9.33
N GLN A 97 -2.25 5.45 9.69
CA GLN A 97 -2.61 6.67 10.40
C GLN A 97 -1.91 6.78 11.76
N TYR A 98 -1.85 5.70 12.54
CA TYR A 98 -1.10 5.66 13.80
C TYR A 98 0.39 5.93 13.61
N LEU A 99 1.01 5.39 12.55
CA LEU A 99 2.40 5.66 12.18
C LEU A 99 2.62 7.10 11.71
N GLN A 100 1.63 7.70 11.08
CA GLN A 100 1.62 9.13 10.71
C GLN A 100 1.40 10.02 11.95
N LEU A 101 0.53 9.62 12.87
CA LEU A 101 0.20 10.35 14.11
C LEU A 101 1.24 10.21 15.22
N GLN A 102 2.35 9.50 15.02
CA GLN A 102 3.55 9.71 15.84
C GLN A 102 4.15 11.10 15.60
N LEU A 103 3.28 12.07 15.34
CA LEU A 103 3.53 13.49 15.42
C LEU A 103 4.09 13.75 16.81
N LYS A 104 5.34 14.10 16.87
CA LYS A 104 6.09 14.33 18.10
C LYS A 104 5.39 15.44 18.89
N PRO A 105 4.58 15.15 19.92
CA PRO A 105 3.91 16.20 20.72
C PRO A 105 4.91 17.23 21.24
N HIS A 106 6.13 16.78 21.52
CA HIS A 106 7.24 17.60 21.95
C HIS A 106 7.66 18.67 20.92
N PHE A 107 7.55 18.37 19.61
CA PHE A 107 7.85 19.33 18.56
C PHE A 107 6.92 20.56 18.64
N TYR A 108 5.61 20.33 18.71
CA TYR A 108 4.64 21.41 18.82
C TYR A 108 4.71 22.15 20.13
N LEU A 109 4.98 21.46 21.25
CA LEU A 109 5.20 22.10 22.54
C LEU A 109 6.43 23.03 22.51
N ASN A 110 7.49 22.66 21.79
CA ASN A 110 8.65 23.54 21.61
C ASN A 110 8.31 24.74 20.72
N GLY A 111 7.57 24.56 19.64
CA GLY A 111 7.07 25.65 18.81
C GLY A 111 6.23 26.67 19.61
N LEU A 112 5.30 26.20 20.42
CA LEU A 112 4.49 27.05 21.30
C LEU A 112 5.33 27.78 22.38
N LYS A 113 6.36 27.12 22.96
CA LYS A 113 7.27 27.77 23.89
C LYS A 113 8.08 28.87 23.22
N THR A 114 8.61 28.63 22.01
CA THR A 114 9.34 29.63 21.24
C THR A 114 8.44 30.79 20.88
N LEU A 115 7.21 30.53 20.43
CA LEU A 115 6.21 31.56 20.13
C LEU A 115 5.93 32.43 21.36
N ASN A 116 5.74 31.84 22.55
CA ASN A 116 5.55 32.59 23.79
C ASN A 116 6.79 33.47 24.12
N ALA A 117 8.00 32.92 23.92
CA ALA A 117 9.23 33.69 24.14
C ALA A 117 9.35 34.90 23.19
N LEU A 118 9.06 34.72 21.91
CA LEU A 118 9.07 35.79 20.90
C LEU A 118 8.00 36.87 21.21
N THR A 119 6.81 36.44 21.63
CA THR A 119 5.73 37.35 22.05
C THR A 119 6.14 38.20 23.28
N LEU A 120 6.78 37.59 24.27
CA LEU A 120 7.30 38.31 25.44
C LEU A 120 8.44 39.27 25.06
N ALA A 121 9.26 38.89 24.08
CA ALA A 121 10.32 39.75 23.54
C ALA A 121 9.76 40.85 22.60
N ARG A 122 8.45 40.85 22.30
CA ARG A 122 7.78 41.74 21.36
C ARG A 122 8.33 41.68 19.94
N ASP A 123 8.92 40.53 19.55
CA ASP A 123 9.36 40.26 18.18
C ASP A 123 8.15 39.74 17.37
N TRP A 124 7.30 40.66 16.95
CA TRP A 124 6.02 40.34 16.28
C TRP A 124 6.23 39.71 14.91
N GLU A 125 7.29 40.14 14.20
CA GLU A 125 7.60 39.66 12.87
C GLU A 125 7.96 38.18 12.93
N LYS A 126 8.94 37.78 13.76
CA LYS A 126 9.29 36.37 13.94
C LYS A 126 8.18 35.53 14.55
N SER A 127 7.32 36.14 15.41
CA SER A 127 6.15 35.44 15.94
C SER A 127 5.18 35.07 14.83
N GLN A 128 4.94 36.00 13.89
CA GLN A 128 4.06 35.78 12.75
C GLN A 128 4.63 34.75 11.78
N GLU A 129 5.92 34.83 11.45
CA GLU A 129 6.62 33.84 10.62
C GLU A 129 6.50 32.42 11.23
N LEU A 130 6.77 32.28 12.52
CA LEU A 130 6.68 30.98 13.21
C LEU A 130 5.26 30.41 13.18
N ILE A 131 4.22 31.25 13.35
CA ILE A 131 2.82 30.81 13.25
C ILE A 131 2.53 30.31 11.83
N LEU A 132 2.98 31.02 10.79
CA LEU A 132 2.78 30.61 9.40
C LEU A 132 3.45 29.27 9.11
N HIS A 133 4.72 29.12 9.49
CA HIS A 133 5.45 27.86 9.28
C HIS A 133 4.84 26.67 10.04
N ILE A 134 4.39 26.87 11.29
CA ILE A 134 3.65 25.84 12.04
C ILE A 134 2.34 25.49 11.33
N SER A 135 1.60 26.49 10.86
CA SER A 135 0.32 26.29 10.18
C SER A 135 0.47 25.53 8.87
N GLU A 136 1.48 25.86 8.07
CA GLU A 136 1.78 25.15 6.81
C GLU A 136 2.23 23.70 7.10
N HIS A 137 3.08 23.51 8.09
CA HIS A 137 3.51 22.19 8.52
C HIS A 137 2.34 21.31 8.95
N LEU A 138 1.43 21.84 9.79
CA LEU A 138 0.21 21.15 10.20
C LEU A 138 -0.73 20.88 9.03
N ARG A 139 -0.92 21.86 8.16
CA ARG A 139 -1.79 21.72 6.99
C ARG A 139 -1.33 20.58 6.11
N TYR A 140 -0.03 20.51 5.81
CA TYR A 140 0.54 19.41 5.02
C TYR A 140 0.29 18.05 5.67
N LEU A 141 0.55 17.92 6.96
CA LEU A 141 0.34 16.66 7.70
C LEU A 141 -1.12 16.24 7.78
N LEU A 142 -2.05 17.19 7.91
CA LEU A 142 -3.49 16.92 8.03
C LEU A 142 -4.18 16.73 6.68
N GLN A 143 -3.66 17.30 5.61
CA GLN A 143 -4.21 17.14 4.26
C GLN A 143 -3.72 15.87 3.55
N THR A 144 -2.73 15.19 4.12
CA THR A 144 -2.08 14.07 3.47
C THR A 144 -2.76 12.75 3.85
N ASP A 145 -4.01 12.57 3.43
CA ASP A 145 -4.68 11.25 3.39
C ASP A 145 -4.16 10.39 2.22
N ARG A 146 -3.30 10.96 1.38
CA ARG A 146 -2.76 10.27 0.19
C ARG A 146 -1.45 9.58 0.53
N GLU A 147 -1.28 8.37 0.03
CA GLU A 147 -0.03 7.61 0.14
C GLU A 147 1.10 8.24 -0.68
N LEU A 148 0.74 8.83 -1.83
CA LEU A 148 1.65 9.49 -2.76
C LEU A 148 1.27 10.97 -2.93
N VAL A 149 2.29 11.81 -3.04
CA VAL A 149 2.20 13.24 -3.33
C VAL A 149 3.22 13.60 -4.42
N THR A 150 3.06 14.77 -5.05
CA THR A 150 4.06 15.24 -6.00
C THR A 150 5.38 15.54 -5.29
N LEU A 151 6.49 15.26 -5.97
CA LEU A 151 7.82 15.57 -5.46
C LEU A 151 7.96 17.06 -5.14
N GLY A 152 7.39 17.94 -5.96
CA GLY A 152 7.39 19.39 -5.71
C GLY A 152 6.70 19.76 -4.39
N ALA A 153 5.62 19.03 -4.01
CA ALA A 153 4.96 19.24 -2.72
C ALA A 153 5.86 18.81 -1.55
N GLU A 154 6.58 17.67 -1.68
CA GLU A 154 7.55 17.21 -0.69
C GLU A 154 8.73 18.19 -0.54
N LEU A 155 9.27 18.69 -1.65
CA LEU A 155 10.35 19.67 -1.62
C LEU A 155 9.93 20.98 -0.94
N ASN A 156 8.73 21.47 -1.20
CA ASN A 156 8.18 22.64 -0.53
C ASN A 156 7.99 22.39 0.97
N TYR A 157 7.53 21.20 1.33
CA TYR A 157 7.40 20.82 2.73
C TYR A 157 8.75 20.76 3.44
N VAL A 158 9.79 20.24 2.80
CA VAL A 158 11.18 20.23 3.32
C VAL A 158 11.67 21.65 3.56
N ARG A 159 11.49 22.59 2.59
CA ARG A 159 11.85 24.01 2.77
C ARG A 159 11.18 24.60 4.00
N ASN A 160 9.85 24.44 4.11
CA ASN A 160 9.10 24.95 5.26
C ASN A 160 9.55 24.33 6.59
N TYR A 161 9.85 23.02 6.59
CA TYR A 161 10.33 22.31 7.79
C TYR A 161 11.67 22.87 8.28
N VAL A 162 12.61 23.13 7.36
CA VAL A 162 13.91 23.71 7.72
C VAL A 162 13.79 25.11 8.30
N GLU A 163 12.99 25.99 7.69
CA GLU A 163 12.73 27.34 8.22
C GLU A 163 12.02 27.29 9.59
N LEU A 164 11.09 26.38 9.74
CA LEU A 164 10.46 26.14 11.04
C LEU A 164 11.48 25.72 12.12
N GLN A 165 12.39 24.80 11.78
CA GLN A 165 13.45 24.35 12.72
C GLN A 165 14.42 25.48 13.06
N LYS A 166 14.81 26.29 12.09
CA LYS A 166 15.66 27.47 12.28
C LYS A 166 15.01 28.48 13.22
N SER A 167 13.73 28.79 13.01
CA SER A 167 12.95 29.70 13.85
C SER A 167 12.78 29.17 15.28
N MET A 168 12.59 27.84 15.45
CA MET A 168 12.37 27.22 16.76
C MET A 168 13.64 27.05 17.59
N THR A 169 14.76 26.74 16.96
CA THR A 169 15.99 26.35 17.66
C THR A 169 17.03 27.45 17.70
N GLY A 170 16.92 28.44 16.83
CA GLY A 170 17.95 29.48 16.61
C GLY A 170 19.26 28.91 16.06
N ARG A 171 19.31 27.63 15.69
CA ARG A 171 20.48 26.99 15.08
C ARG A 171 20.58 27.43 13.63
N PRO A 172 21.76 27.90 13.16
CA PRO A 172 21.93 28.21 11.76
C PRO A 172 21.87 26.91 10.92
N VAL A 173 20.85 26.82 10.07
CA VAL A 173 20.64 25.70 9.17
C VAL A 173 20.36 26.27 7.78
N VAL A 174 21.06 25.78 6.79
CA VAL A 174 20.83 26.07 5.37
C VAL A 174 20.47 24.78 4.66
N CYS A 175 19.41 24.83 3.86
CA CYS A 175 19.00 23.72 2.99
C CYS A 175 19.04 24.18 1.55
N GLU A 176 19.92 23.58 0.76
CA GLU A 176 19.99 23.78 -0.68
C GLU A 176 19.29 22.63 -1.38
N ILE A 177 18.36 22.98 -2.28
CA ILE A 177 17.59 21.99 -3.05
C ILE A 177 17.90 22.19 -4.53
N GLN A 178 18.45 21.15 -5.14
CA GLN A 178 18.73 21.06 -6.57
C GLN A 178 17.80 19.99 -7.16
N GLU A 179 16.93 20.39 -8.05
CA GLU A 179 15.99 19.46 -8.72
C GLU A 179 16.17 19.54 -10.23
N GLU A 180 16.13 18.39 -10.87
CA GLU A 180 16.14 18.29 -12.32
C GLU A 180 14.78 18.73 -12.89
N GLU A 181 14.81 19.42 -14.04
CA GLU A 181 13.61 19.93 -14.71
C GLU A 181 12.64 18.75 -15.02
N GLY A 182 11.39 18.92 -14.65
CA GLY A 182 10.35 17.89 -14.81
C GLY A 182 10.26 16.87 -13.68
N ALA A 183 11.15 16.88 -12.69
CA ALA A 183 11.09 15.95 -11.56
C ALA A 183 9.95 16.29 -10.59
N ALA A 184 9.53 17.55 -10.49
CA ALA A 184 8.52 18.03 -9.53
C ALA A 184 7.15 17.32 -9.63
N ASP A 185 6.78 16.84 -10.82
CA ASP A 185 5.49 16.21 -11.11
C ASP A 185 5.45 14.71 -10.79
N PHE A 186 6.60 14.10 -10.51
CA PHE A 186 6.65 12.71 -10.11
C PHE A 186 6.01 12.50 -8.74
N LEU A 187 5.35 11.34 -8.58
CA LEU A 187 4.71 10.95 -7.34
C LEU A 187 5.68 10.18 -6.46
N VAL A 188 5.79 10.63 -5.22
CA VAL A 188 6.65 10.01 -4.20
C VAL A 188 5.87 9.76 -2.91
N PRO A 189 6.31 8.83 -2.07
CA PRO A 189 5.67 8.58 -0.78
C PRO A 189 5.71 9.82 0.10
N THR A 190 4.59 10.17 0.70
CA THR A 190 4.48 11.30 1.61
C THR A 190 5.53 11.24 2.73
N LEU A 191 6.16 12.36 3.06
CA LEU A 191 7.18 12.50 4.12
C LEU A 191 8.44 11.62 3.88
N CYS A 192 8.73 11.22 2.63
CA CYS A 192 9.90 10.39 2.33
C CYS A 192 11.21 11.16 2.59
N MET A 193 11.32 12.41 2.13
CA MET A 193 12.50 13.24 2.31
C MET A 193 12.60 13.82 3.73
N GLN A 194 11.46 14.11 4.35
CA GLN A 194 11.44 14.65 5.71
C GLN A 194 12.21 13.75 6.69
N THR A 195 12.07 12.44 6.54
CA THR A 195 12.76 11.47 7.43
C THR A 195 14.28 11.70 7.44
N PHE A 196 14.88 11.97 6.31
CA PHE A 196 16.31 12.20 6.17
C PHE A 196 16.71 13.60 6.65
N VAL A 197 15.99 14.64 6.19
CA VAL A 197 16.23 16.03 6.61
C VAL A 197 16.07 16.19 8.13
N GLU A 198 15.06 15.55 8.71
CA GLU A 198 14.88 15.55 10.16
C GLU A 198 16.02 14.87 10.90
N ASN A 199 16.53 13.77 10.37
CA ASN A 199 17.69 13.09 10.94
C ASN A 199 18.92 14.00 10.90
N SER A 200 19.18 14.70 9.81
CA SER A 200 20.26 15.66 9.69
C SER A 200 20.11 16.81 10.71
N VAL A 201 18.95 17.46 10.80
CA VAL A 201 18.70 18.52 11.76
C VAL A 201 18.92 18.05 13.20
N LYS A 202 18.51 16.83 13.52
CA LYS A 202 18.48 16.29 14.88
C LYS A 202 19.79 15.68 15.33
N TYR A 203 20.50 15.00 14.44
CA TYR A 203 21.63 14.17 14.80
C TYR A 203 22.97 14.66 14.23
N ALA A 204 22.98 15.52 13.21
CA ALA A 204 24.22 16.05 12.66
C ALA A 204 24.95 16.86 13.73
N LYS A 205 26.10 16.35 14.18
CA LYS A 205 27.02 17.04 15.09
C LYS A 205 28.07 17.76 14.26
N LEU A 206 28.17 19.05 14.47
CA LEU A 206 29.19 19.88 13.83
C LEU A 206 30.44 19.95 14.72
N GLY A 207 31.61 20.10 14.10
CA GLY A 207 32.90 20.07 14.80
C GLY A 207 33.10 21.18 15.82
N ALA A 208 32.36 22.31 15.75
CA ALA A 208 32.39 23.40 16.69
C ALA A 208 31.01 24.03 16.90
N PRO A 209 30.74 24.63 18.08
CA PRO A 209 29.56 25.43 18.32
C PRO A 209 29.48 26.63 17.39
N GLY A 210 28.28 26.90 16.85
CA GLY A 210 28.05 28.07 15.98
C GLY A 210 28.33 27.82 14.48
N LEU A 211 28.82 26.63 14.11
CA LEU A 211 28.89 26.26 12.71
C LEU A 211 27.47 26.04 12.13
N GLU A 212 27.33 26.39 10.88
CA GLU A 212 26.09 26.24 10.13
C GLU A 212 25.91 24.80 9.69
N LEU A 213 24.73 24.23 9.95
CA LEU A 213 24.34 22.95 9.39
C LEU A 213 23.94 23.17 7.94
N PHE A 214 24.67 22.57 7.04
CA PHE A 214 24.37 22.57 5.61
C PHE A 214 23.72 21.23 5.22
N ILE A 215 22.53 21.30 4.66
CA ILE A 215 21.79 20.15 4.14
C ILE A 215 21.61 20.36 2.65
N GLN A 216 21.96 19.37 1.86
CA GLN A 216 21.77 19.38 0.42
C GLN A 216 20.78 18.29 0.03
N VAL A 217 19.77 18.66 -0.75
CA VAL A 217 18.82 17.75 -1.38
C VAL A 217 19.03 17.82 -2.89
N CYS A 218 19.45 16.71 -3.49
CA CYS A 218 19.60 16.59 -4.93
C CYS A 218 18.55 15.60 -5.45
N VAL A 219 17.87 16.00 -6.53
CA VAL A 219 16.90 15.16 -7.22
C VAL A 219 17.27 15.04 -8.68
N GLN A 220 17.39 13.81 -9.17
CA GLN A 220 17.73 13.48 -10.56
C GLN A 220 16.76 12.44 -11.12
N LEU A 221 16.62 12.41 -12.44
CA LEU A 221 15.84 11.43 -13.16
C LEU A 221 16.79 10.42 -13.82
N LEU A 222 16.69 9.16 -13.42
CA LEU A 222 17.47 8.08 -13.98
C LEU A 222 16.64 7.35 -15.05
N GLN A 223 17.12 7.34 -16.28
CA GLN A 223 16.51 6.55 -17.35
C GLN A 223 17.16 5.17 -17.40
N THR A 224 16.36 4.13 -17.21
CA THR A 224 16.79 2.73 -17.27
C THR A 224 15.99 1.96 -18.31
N GLU A 225 16.38 0.72 -18.60
CA GLU A 225 15.62 -0.16 -19.51
C GLU A 225 14.21 -0.46 -18.98
N ASP A 226 14.01 -0.44 -17.65
CA ASP A 226 12.73 -0.72 -16.97
C ASP A 226 11.85 0.54 -16.81
N GLY A 227 12.33 1.71 -17.22
CA GLY A 227 11.58 2.97 -17.12
C GLY A 227 12.39 4.11 -16.48
N VAL A 228 11.66 5.16 -16.09
CA VAL A 228 12.25 6.32 -15.40
C VAL A 228 12.22 6.08 -13.91
N TYR A 229 13.30 6.36 -13.21
CA TYR A 229 13.41 6.36 -11.76
C TYR A 229 13.70 7.77 -11.26
N VAL A 230 13.21 8.08 -10.07
CA VAL A 230 13.53 9.32 -9.36
C VAL A 230 14.57 9.00 -8.30
N ASP A 231 15.74 9.58 -8.42
CA ASP A 231 16.82 9.50 -7.44
C ASP A 231 16.80 10.74 -6.55
N ILE A 232 16.65 10.53 -5.25
CA ILE A 232 16.55 11.55 -4.20
C ILE A 232 17.69 11.34 -3.23
N MET A 233 18.65 12.23 -3.25
CA MET A 233 19.80 12.21 -2.34
C MET A 233 19.70 13.36 -1.34
N VAL A 234 19.80 13.03 -0.04
CA VAL A 234 19.89 14.01 1.05
C VAL A 234 21.22 13.83 1.75
N SER A 235 22.01 14.87 1.81
CA SER A 235 23.33 14.88 2.48
C SER A 235 23.47 16.04 3.47
N ASP A 236 24.31 15.88 4.48
CA ASP A 236 24.65 16.93 5.44
C ASP A 236 26.16 17.06 5.64
N ASN A 237 26.57 18.12 6.33
CA ASN A 237 27.96 18.38 6.71
C ASN A 237 28.28 18.01 8.18
N GLY A 238 27.50 17.13 8.76
CA GLY A 238 27.67 16.70 10.16
C GLY A 238 28.67 15.55 10.32
N SER A 239 28.61 14.87 11.45
CA SER A 239 29.52 13.77 11.80
C SER A 239 29.23 12.45 11.06
N GLY A 240 28.24 12.40 10.20
CA GLY A 240 27.79 11.16 9.56
C GLY A 240 26.99 10.24 10.47
N TYR A 241 26.61 9.10 9.93
CA TYR A 241 25.97 8.02 10.67
C TYR A 241 26.98 7.30 11.57
N PRO A 242 26.66 7.01 12.84
CA PRO A 242 27.44 6.07 13.63
C PRO A 242 27.51 4.70 12.94
N GLU A 243 28.65 4.02 13.01
CA GLU A 243 28.91 2.78 12.30
C GLU A 243 27.85 1.70 12.58
N ASN A 244 27.49 1.53 13.86
CA ASN A 244 26.45 0.58 14.28
C ASN A 244 25.05 0.92 13.75
N ILE A 245 24.75 2.19 13.47
CA ILE A 245 23.50 2.62 12.86
C ILE A 245 23.56 2.39 11.35
N LEU A 246 24.71 2.68 10.72
CA LEU A 246 24.91 2.48 9.30
C LEU A 246 24.78 1.00 8.91
N GLU A 247 25.36 0.10 9.71
CA GLU A 247 25.18 -1.34 9.54
C GLU A 247 23.71 -1.76 9.68
N GLU A 248 23.01 -1.23 10.71
CA GLU A 248 21.59 -1.54 10.95
C GLU A 248 20.68 -1.08 9.81
N ILE A 249 20.88 0.14 9.27
CA ILE A 249 20.01 0.69 8.22
C ILE A 249 20.32 0.09 6.85
N ASN A 250 21.54 -0.39 6.59
CA ASN A 250 21.90 -1.08 5.36
C ASN A 250 21.59 -2.58 5.40
N ALA A 251 21.53 -3.17 6.61
CA ALA A 251 21.08 -4.55 6.73
C ALA A 251 19.56 -4.63 6.44
N ASP A 252 19.14 -5.68 5.75
CA ASP A 252 17.73 -5.98 5.44
C ASP A 252 16.92 -6.41 6.68
N ALA A 253 17.47 -6.17 7.86
CA ALA A 253 16.95 -6.61 9.14
C ALA A 253 15.78 -5.73 9.60
N GLN A 254 14.56 -6.23 9.39
CA GLN A 254 13.29 -5.69 9.91
C GLN A 254 13.24 -5.54 11.47
N LYS A 255 14.33 -5.66 12.18
CA LYS A 255 14.39 -5.76 13.65
C LYS A 255 15.13 -4.62 14.35
N GLY A 256 15.62 -3.61 13.65
CA GLY A 256 16.33 -2.48 14.28
C GLY A 256 15.36 -1.57 15.05
N ILE A 257 15.58 -1.45 16.37
CA ILE A 257 14.74 -0.63 17.26
C ILE A 257 15.13 0.86 17.20
N ARG A 258 16.34 1.19 16.70
CA ARG A 258 16.89 2.55 16.75
C ARG A 258 16.59 3.43 15.55
N SER A 259 16.32 2.85 14.39
CA SER A 259 16.12 3.57 13.12
C SER A 259 14.63 3.59 12.70
N VAL A 260 13.73 3.87 13.65
CA VAL A 260 12.26 3.76 13.44
C VAL A 260 11.78 4.53 12.20
N GLY A 261 12.30 5.74 11.96
CA GLY A 261 11.88 6.57 10.82
C GLY A 261 12.26 5.95 9.47
N ILE A 262 13.52 5.55 9.32
CA ILE A 262 14.04 4.94 8.08
C ILE A 262 13.35 3.58 7.82
N ASN A 263 13.19 2.76 8.85
CA ASN A 263 12.54 1.46 8.73
C ASN A 263 11.06 1.58 8.36
N ASN A 264 10.35 2.58 8.89
CA ASN A 264 8.97 2.88 8.50
C ASN A 264 8.88 3.32 7.04
N LEU A 265 9.83 4.17 6.59
CA LEU A 265 9.91 4.59 5.19
C LEU A 265 10.15 3.38 4.28
N LYS A 266 11.16 2.54 4.57
CA LYS A 266 11.45 1.32 3.81
C LYS A 266 10.22 0.40 3.71
N ARG A 267 9.55 0.15 4.83
CA ARG A 267 8.34 -0.70 4.85
C ARG A 267 7.22 -0.13 3.99
N ARG A 268 7.01 1.18 4.04
CA ARG A 268 5.99 1.86 3.24
C ARG A 268 6.32 1.82 1.76
N CYS A 269 7.56 2.13 1.38
CA CYS A 269 7.99 2.03 -0.02
C CYS A 269 7.93 0.58 -0.54
N ALA A 270 8.24 -0.42 0.29
CA ALA A 270 8.12 -1.83 -0.10
C ALA A 270 6.67 -2.21 -0.45
N LEU A 271 5.67 -1.64 0.25
CA LEU A 271 4.25 -1.84 -0.04
C LEU A 271 3.82 -1.11 -1.33
N ILE A 272 4.30 0.13 -1.54
CA ILE A 272 3.90 0.96 -2.68
C ILE A 272 4.56 0.48 -3.98
N TYR A 273 5.84 0.15 -3.93
CA TYR A 273 6.66 -0.16 -5.11
C TYR A 273 7.00 -1.65 -5.26
N GLU A 274 6.34 -2.54 -4.49
CA GLU A 274 6.52 -4.00 -4.58
C GLU A 274 7.99 -4.45 -4.45
N GLY A 275 8.78 -3.73 -3.63
CA GLY A 275 10.18 -4.01 -3.40
C GLY A 275 11.15 -3.46 -4.46
N LYS A 276 10.70 -2.64 -5.42
CA LYS A 276 11.54 -2.03 -6.46
C LYS A 276 12.23 -0.72 -6.02
N ALA A 277 11.94 -0.23 -4.81
CA ALA A 277 12.62 0.93 -4.25
C ALA A 277 14.00 0.53 -3.73
N GLU A 278 15.02 1.31 -4.06
CA GLU A 278 16.40 1.10 -3.62
C GLU A 278 16.83 2.17 -2.62
N TYR A 279 17.75 1.83 -1.73
CA TYR A 279 18.22 2.70 -0.65
C TYR A 279 19.72 2.53 -0.48
N ASN A 280 20.44 3.66 -0.43
CA ASN A 280 21.85 3.68 -0.11
C ASN A 280 22.12 4.64 1.03
N PHE A 281 22.77 4.16 2.08
CA PHE A 281 23.18 4.99 3.23
C PHE A 281 24.67 4.86 3.39
N TYR A 282 25.35 6.00 3.42
CA TYR A 282 26.83 6.04 3.61
C TYR A 282 27.28 7.35 4.23
N ASN A 283 28.53 7.42 4.61
CA ASN A 283 29.17 8.63 5.08
C ASN A 283 30.08 9.21 3.99
N GLY A 284 29.81 10.48 3.65
CA GLY A 284 30.67 11.32 2.82
C GLY A 284 31.34 12.40 3.67
N SER A 285 31.07 13.70 3.36
CA SER A 285 31.45 14.83 4.25
C SER A 285 30.61 14.86 5.54
N GLY A 286 29.50 14.19 5.56
CA GLY A 286 28.54 13.94 6.63
C GLY A 286 27.71 12.72 6.30
N ALA A 287 26.47 12.64 6.79
CA ALA A 287 25.56 11.57 6.45
C ALA A 287 24.99 11.77 5.03
N VAL A 288 24.90 10.68 4.28
CA VAL A 288 24.26 10.64 2.96
C VAL A 288 23.18 9.56 2.96
N SER A 289 21.98 9.95 2.58
CA SER A 289 20.81 9.07 2.37
C SER A 289 20.34 9.22 0.94
N GLU A 290 20.30 8.14 0.21
CA GLU A 290 19.83 8.08 -1.17
C GLU A 290 18.63 7.15 -1.26
N LEU A 291 17.63 7.57 -2.01
CA LEU A 291 16.36 6.87 -2.22
C LEU A 291 16.04 6.89 -3.71
N ILE A 292 16.05 5.71 -4.34
CA ILE A 292 15.74 5.54 -5.76
C ILE A 292 14.37 4.89 -5.88
N LEU A 293 13.44 5.59 -6.51
CA LEU A 293 12.04 5.19 -6.64
C LEU A 293 11.65 5.01 -8.10
N PRO A 294 10.85 3.99 -8.45
CA PRO A 294 10.24 3.91 -9.76
C PRO A 294 9.39 5.16 -10.04
N GLY A 295 9.63 5.80 -11.17
CA GLY A 295 8.93 7.02 -11.57
C GLY A 295 7.45 6.71 -11.86
N THR A 296 6.56 7.40 -11.17
CA THR A 296 5.11 7.34 -11.38
C THR A 296 4.61 8.77 -11.60
N ASN A 297 4.09 9.07 -12.79
CA ASN A 297 3.49 10.36 -13.09
C ASN A 297 1.98 10.34 -12.80
N LEU A 298 1.39 11.51 -12.58
CA LEU A 298 -0.07 11.68 -12.43
C LEU A 298 -0.83 11.07 -13.62
N ASP A 299 -0.31 11.22 -14.84
CA ASP A 299 -0.89 10.64 -16.06
C ASP A 299 -0.91 9.10 -16.04
N GLY A 300 0.08 8.47 -15.43
CA GLY A 300 0.16 7.00 -15.30
C GLY A 300 -0.86 6.40 -14.34
N LEU A 301 -1.29 7.14 -13.31
CA LEU A 301 -2.35 6.72 -12.40
C LEU A 301 -3.74 6.84 -13.03
N GLU A 302 -3.99 7.88 -13.85
CA GLU A 302 -5.26 7.99 -14.59
C GLU A 302 -5.45 6.87 -15.62
N VAL A 303 -4.37 6.38 -16.21
CA VAL A 303 -4.41 5.24 -17.15
C VAL A 303 -4.71 3.92 -16.42
N ARG A 304 -4.15 3.72 -15.21
CA ARG A 304 -4.46 2.52 -14.40
C ARG A 304 -5.90 2.54 -13.86
N GLY A 305 -6.39 3.66 -13.35
CA GLY A 305 -7.77 3.79 -12.90
C GLY A 305 -8.81 3.54 -14.01
N LYS A 306 -8.52 3.96 -15.25
CA LYS A 306 -9.37 3.68 -16.42
C LYS A 306 -9.26 2.25 -16.97
N ALA A 307 -8.17 1.55 -16.67
CA ALA A 307 -8.01 0.13 -17.05
C ALA A 307 -8.79 -0.79 -16.09
N ASP A 308 -8.80 -0.48 -14.80
CA ASP A 308 -9.55 -1.25 -13.80
C ASP A 308 -11.07 -1.08 -13.95
N GLU A 309 -11.54 0.12 -14.32
CA GLU A 309 -12.98 0.35 -14.63
C GLU A 309 -13.48 -0.36 -15.90
N ARG A 310 -12.57 -0.78 -16.82
CA ARG A 310 -12.94 -1.52 -18.04
C ARG A 310 -12.97 -3.03 -17.88
N ILE A 311 -12.47 -3.55 -16.76
CA ILE A 311 -12.49 -4.99 -16.46
C ILE A 311 -13.77 -5.38 -15.71
N ASP A 312 -14.47 -4.40 -15.10
CA ASP A 312 -15.71 -4.60 -14.35
C ASP A 312 -16.99 -4.21 -15.12
N SER A 313 -16.92 -4.01 -16.45
CA SER A 313 -18.08 -3.68 -17.30
C SER A 313 -18.42 -4.83 -18.28
#